data_a4b22acbfcc1a0f80c77f14f964df8f7
#
_entry.id   a4b22acbfcc1a0f80c77f14f964df8f7
#
_cell.length_a   1.000
_cell.length_b   1.000
_cell.length_c   1.000
_cell.angle_alpha   90.00
_cell.angle_beta   90.00
_cell.angle_gamma   90.00
#
_symmetry.space_group_name_H-M   'P 1'
#
loop_
_entity.id
_entity.type
_entity.pdbx_description
1 polymer ?
#
loop_
_entity_poly.entity_id
_entity_poly.type
_entity_poly.pdbx_seq_one_letter_code
_entity_poly.pdbx_strand_id
1 'polypeptide(L)'
;MKPPVDHGATIPGRFVLVGGRVHDPLHGRDGVEADLWVDGGRVVATPADPAGFTRIDARGRVVMPGGVDLHSHVAGPKVAAGRRIAPQLARTAPAAVPTIHATGLLYAALGYTTVFDAAIATQAASLAHRELAEMPVLDKGIYLLAADDADVLAALDRDDGPTVRRLLSAAVRNGRGWAVKVANPGGAAFWKRGRRGDHRDLDTPLPGMTLTGRTLLERLARAVTAIRLPHPLHVHTANLGLPGNWRTLLETMRTLDGMPAHLAHVQFHSYAGGDLDEESFGSGVAGPVDWFNAHPELTLDVGQVLFGETVAMTGDSAAAEHLAHATGVPWMSHDLHLEGGCGVLPIAYREKSLVHAWQWAIGLEWFLTAADPWRLVLSTDHPNGAHFTAYPHLMRLLGDAAFRREAFARLHPRVRARSPLAGLTREYSLQELCIVTRAAPARIAGLATKGHLGVGADADITVYRPDADLARMFAIPAQVFKAGVLVAEDGEARSLPPGQTLVAAPA
;
A
#
# COMPACT_ATOMS: atom_id res chain seq x y z
N MET A 1 -22.88 -6.27 16.48
CA MET A 1 -22.51 -7.47 15.69
C MET A 1 -23.33 -8.64 16.16
N LYS A 2 -24.10 -9.28 15.27
CA LYS A 2 -24.71 -10.57 15.56
C LYS A 2 -23.60 -11.63 15.62
N PRO A 3 -23.69 -12.64 16.51
CA PRO A 3 -22.73 -13.74 16.51
C PRO A 3 -22.78 -14.44 15.14
N PRO A 4 -21.68 -15.08 14.69
CA PRO A 4 -21.66 -15.78 13.44
C PRO A 4 -22.74 -16.87 13.47
N VAL A 5 -23.64 -16.79 12.50
CA VAL A 5 -24.66 -17.83 12.31
C VAL A 5 -23.93 -19.00 11.63
N ASP A 6 -23.88 -20.12 12.33
CA ASP A 6 -23.39 -21.38 11.76
C ASP A 6 -24.37 -21.84 10.67
N HIS A 7 -24.11 -21.43 9.45
CA HIS A 7 -24.79 -21.95 8.26
C HIS A 7 -23.90 -23.01 7.62
N GLY A 8 -24.10 -24.23 8.09
CA GLY A 8 -23.43 -25.43 7.63
C GLY A 8 -23.43 -25.60 6.13
N ALA A 9 -22.29 -25.54 5.57
CA ALA A 9 -21.65 -26.39 4.58
C ALA A 9 -20.21 -25.85 4.47
N THR A 10 -19.32 -26.39 5.25
CA THR A 10 -17.88 -26.24 5.00
C THR A 10 -17.67 -26.72 3.57
N ILE A 11 -17.30 -25.82 2.65
CA ILE A 11 -16.87 -26.23 1.32
C ILE A 11 -15.64 -27.12 1.56
N PRO A 12 -15.65 -28.39 1.13
CA PRO A 12 -14.52 -29.27 1.30
C PRO A 12 -13.27 -28.61 0.70
N GLY A 13 -12.10 -28.83 1.26
CA GLY A 13 -10.82 -28.32 0.77
C GLY A 13 -10.45 -28.80 -0.64
N ARG A 14 -11.40 -29.48 -1.34
CA ARG A 14 -11.31 -30.00 -2.71
C ARG A 14 -12.57 -29.61 -3.47
N PHE A 15 -12.44 -28.66 -4.41
CA PHE A 15 -13.56 -28.16 -5.21
C PHE A 15 -13.12 -27.68 -6.60
N VAL A 16 -14.09 -27.45 -7.48
CA VAL A 16 -13.89 -26.78 -8.77
C VAL A 16 -14.87 -25.61 -8.92
N LEU A 17 -14.36 -24.43 -9.24
CA LEU A 17 -15.16 -23.30 -9.73
C LEU A 17 -15.39 -23.54 -11.23
N VAL A 18 -16.66 -23.72 -11.62
CA VAL A 18 -17.03 -24.15 -12.98
C VAL A 18 -17.41 -22.96 -13.83
N GLY A 19 -16.74 -22.78 -14.98
CA GLY A 19 -17.12 -21.84 -16.03
C GLY A 19 -17.03 -20.37 -15.63
N GLY A 20 -16.14 -20.02 -14.72
CA GLY A 20 -15.89 -18.63 -14.32
C GLY A 20 -15.10 -17.84 -15.36
N ARG A 21 -15.38 -16.55 -15.52
CA ARG A 21 -14.56 -15.63 -16.31
C ARG A 21 -13.31 -15.25 -15.53
N VAL A 22 -12.19 -15.92 -15.82
CA VAL A 22 -10.94 -15.83 -15.07
C VAL A 22 -10.10 -14.67 -15.58
N HIS A 23 -9.74 -13.73 -14.68
CA HIS A 23 -8.71 -12.73 -14.88
C HIS A 23 -7.46 -13.14 -14.09
N ASP A 24 -6.45 -13.59 -14.82
CA ASP A 24 -5.15 -14.01 -14.29
C ASP A 24 -4.04 -13.42 -15.18
N PRO A 25 -3.65 -12.17 -14.92
CA PRO A 25 -2.72 -11.44 -15.78
C PRO A 25 -1.37 -12.14 -15.95
N LEU A 26 -0.87 -12.82 -14.90
CA LEU A 26 0.42 -13.52 -14.94
C LEU A 26 0.42 -14.66 -15.98
N HIS A 27 -0.73 -15.26 -16.23
CA HIS A 27 -0.90 -16.37 -17.19
C HIS A 27 -1.67 -15.95 -18.45
N GLY A 28 -1.79 -14.64 -18.71
CA GLY A 28 -2.41 -14.12 -19.93
C GLY A 28 -3.91 -14.38 -20.06
N ARG A 29 -4.63 -14.66 -18.95
CA ARG A 29 -6.07 -14.85 -18.94
C ARG A 29 -6.77 -13.52 -18.68
N ASP A 30 -7.53 -13.04 -19.65
CA ASP A 30 -8.32 -11.82 -19.56
C ASP A 30 -9.80 -12.13 -19.79
N GLY A 31 -10.51 -12.48 -18.71
CA GLY A 31 -11.91 -12.84 -18.74
C GLY A 31 -12.20 -14.17 -19.48
N VAL A 32 -11.24 -15.07 -19.55
CA VAL A 32 -11.38 -16.36 -20.21
C VAL A 32 -12.25 -17.28 -19.38
N GLU A 33 -13.30 -17.86 -19.98
CA GLU A 33 -14.11 -18.88 -19.32
C GLU A 33 -13.27 -20.15 -19.09
N ALA A 34 -13.15 -20.54 -17.81
CA ALA A 34 -12.39 -21.72 -17.44
C ALA A 34 -12.88 -22.30 -16.11
N ASP A 35 -12.64 -23.60 -15.95
CA ASP A 35 -12.75 -24.28 -14.67
C ASP A 35 -11.48 -24.06 -13.86
N LEU A 36 -11.62 -23.80 -12.57
CA LEU A 36 -10.49 -23.63 -11.65
C LEU A 36 -10.56 -24.69 -10.56
N TRP A 37 -9.60 -25.61 -10.58
CA TRP A 37 -9.54 -26.75 -9.68
C TRP A 37 -8.70 -26.43 -8.45
N VAL A 38 -9.22 -26.77 -7.28
CA VAL A 38 -8.57 -26.51 -5.99
C VAL A 38 -8.49 -27.81 -5.18
N ASP A 39 -7.29 -28.13 -4.71
CA ASP A 39 -7.03 -29.24 -3.80
C ASP A 39 -5.93 -28.88 -2.80
N GLY A 40 -6.12 -29.22 -1.52
CA GLY A 40 -5.14 -28.97 -0.47
C GLY A 40 -4.74 -27.50 -0.32
N GLY A 41 -5.66 -26.56 -0.58
CA GLY A 41 -5.41 -25.12 -0.48
C GLY A 41 -4.61 -24.53 -1.65
N ARG A 42 -4.44 -25.28 -2.73
CA ARG A 42 -3.70 -24.88 -3.95
C ARG A 42 -4.57 -25.00 -5.18
N VAL A 43 -4.27 -24.14 -6.15
CA VAL A 43 -4.76 -24.33 -7.51
C VAL A 43 -4.02 -25.51 -8.15
N VAL A 44 -4.77 -26.46 -8.69
CA VAL A 44 -4.20 -27.67 -9.31
C VAL A 44 -4.60 -27.78 -10.78
N ALA A 45 -3.87 -28.59 -11.54
CA ALA A 45 -4.27 -28.94 -12.89
C ALA A 45 -5.59 -29.70 -12.87
N THR A 46 -6.31 -29.73 -14.00
CA THR A 46 -7.51 -30.56 -14.15
C THR A 46 -7.18 -32.02 -13.79
N PRO A 47 -7.83 -32.59 -12.75
CA PRO A 47 -7.50 -33.93 -12.31
C PRO A 47 -7.97 -34.97 -13.33
N ALA A 48 -7.26 -36.09 -13.42
CA ALA A 48 -7.65 -37.22 -14.26
C ALA A 48 -8.99 -37.86 -13.79
N ASP A 49 -9.19 -37.87 -12.47
CA ASP A 49 -10.46 -38.26 -11.83
C ASP A 49 -11.05 -37.06 -11.09
N PRO A 50 -12.14 -36.45 -11.61
CA PRO A 50 -12.82 -35.35 -10.95
C PRO A 50 -13.77 -35.81 -9.79
N ALA A 51 -13.92 -37.11 -9.55
CA ALA A 51 -14.77 -37.62 -8.48
C ALA A 51 -14.22 -37.10 -7.11
N GLY A 52 -15.11 -36.65 -6.24
CA GLY A 52 -14.76 -36.12 -4.93
C GLY A 52 -14.44 -34.60 -4.92
N PHE A 53 -14.49 -33.91 -6.06
CA PHE A 53 -14.48 -32.45 -6.09
C PHE A 53 -15.88 -31.86 -5.98
N THR A 54 -16.11 -31.00 -5.03
CA THR A 54 -17.36 -30.23 -4.94
C THR A 54 -17.42 -29.24 -6.09
N ARG A 55 -18.51 -29.23 -6.85
CA ARG A 55 -18.70 -28.30 -7.98
C ARG A 55 -19.39 -27.03 -7.50
N ILE A 56 -18.76 -25.89 -7.74
CA ILE A 56 -19.30 -24.55 -7.43
C ILE A 56 -19.54 -23.84 -8.75
N ASP A 57 -20.77 -23.41 -9.00
CA ASP A 57 -21.11 -22.71 -10.24
C ASP A 57 -20.59 -21.28 -10.22
N ALA A 58 -19.64 -20.99 -11.10
CA ALA A 58 -19.06 -19.66 -11.31
C ALA A 58 -19.41 -19.07 -12.69
N ARG A 59 -20.31 -19.69 -13.45
CA ARG A 59 -20.74 -19.18 -14.77
C ARG A 59 -21.29 -17.77 -14.67
N GLY A 60 -20.84 -16.90 -15.57
CA GLY A 60 -21.20 -15.49 -15.57
C GLY A 60 -20.56 -14.67 -14.43
N ARG A 61 -19.74 -15.28 -13.57
CA ARG A 61 -18.99 -14.60 -12.51
C ARG A 61 -17.59 -14.20 -13.00
N VAL A 62 -17.06 -13.14 -12.42
CA VAL A 62 -15.66 -12.73 -12.58
C VAL A 62 -14.82 -13.39 -11.48
N VAL A 63 -13.76 -14.09 -11.86
CA VAL A 63 -12.86 -14.78 -10.94
C VAL A 63 -11.48 -14.15 -11.03
N MET A 64 -10.94 -13.71 -9.88
CA MET A 64 -9.63 -13.06 -9.75
C MET A 64 -8.85 -13.70 -8.62
N PRO A 65 -7.50 -13.58 -8.59
CA PRO A 65 -6.72 -13.86 -7.39
C PRO A 65 -7.17 -13.02 -6.21
N GLY A 66 -6.91 -13.46 -5.00
CA GLY A 66 -7.08 -12.65 -3.78
C GLY A 66 -6.24 -11.38 -3.83
N GLY A 67 -6.81 -10.28 -3.32
CA GLY A 67 -6.13 -8.98 -3.27
C GLY A 67 -4.87 -9.00 -2.39
N VAL A 68 -3.88 -8.22 -2.79
CA VAL A 68 -2.64 -8.00 -2.04
C VAL A 68 -2.48 -6.50 -1.78
N ASP A 69 -2.45 -6.12 -0.51
CA ASP A 69 -2.13 -4.75 -0.10
C ASP A 69 -0.69 -4.72 0.41
N LEU A 70 0.21 -4.16 -0.39
CA LEU A 70 1.63 -4.11 -0.01
C LEU A 70 2.00 -2.87 0.79
N HIS A 71 1.07 -1.90 0.97
CA HIS A 71 1.33 -0.68 1.71
C HIS A 71 0.12 -0.24 2.53
N SER A 72 0.08 -0.68 3.76
CA SER A 72 -0.96 -0.31 4.73
C SER A 72 -0.34 -0.10 6.12
N HIS A 73 -1.05 0.52 7.04
CA HIS A 73 -0.65 0.65 8.44
C HIS A 73 -1.72 0.01 9.33
N VAL A 74 -1.47 -1.20 9.79
CA VAL A 74 -2.46 -2.03 10.48
C VAL A 74 -2.05 -2.46 11.88
N ALA A 75 -0.76 -2.38 12.24
CA ALA A 75 -0.22 -2.83 13.51
C ALA A 75 0.86 -1.87 14.06
N GLY A 76 1.28 -2.12 15.28
CA GLY A 76 2.38 -1.42 15.93
C GLY A 76 2.00 -0.11 16.63
N PRO A 77 3.00 0.54 17.27
CA PRO A 77 2.76 1.68 18.17
C PRO A 77 2.06 2.87 17.49
N LYS A 78 2.42 3.16 16.25
CA LYS A 78 1.85 4.23 15.43
C LYS A 78 0.34 4.02 15.22
N VAL A 79 -0.04 2.80 14.84
CA VAL A 79 -1.45 2.44 14.64
C VAL A 79 -2.21 2.44 15.96
N ALA A 80 -1.58 1.99 17.06
CA ALA A 80 -2.17 2.07 18.40
C ALA A 80 -2.46 3.52 18.82
N ALA A 81 -1.56 4.46 18.50
CA ALA A 81 -1.79 5.90 18.71
C ALA A 81 -2.96 6.41 17.85
N GLY A 82 -3.02 6.00 16.57
CA GLY A 82 -4.13 6.34 15.69
C GLY A 82 -5.49 5.87 16.20
N ARG A 83 -5.57 4.67 16.74
CA ARG A 83 -6.79 4.15 17.39
C ARG A 83 -7.23 4.98 18.58
N ARG A 84 -6.30 5.60 19.32
CA ARG A 84 -6.62 6.47 20.46
C ARG A 84 -7.14 7.84 20.03
N ILE A 85 -6.62 8.40 18.93
CA ILE A 85 -6.99 9.72 18.44
C ILE A 85 -8.24 9.70 17.56
N ALA A 86 -8.48 8.59 16.85
CA ALA A 86 -9.60 8.42 15.93
C ALA A 86 -11.00 8.68 16.54
N PRO A 87 -11.30 8.29 17.80
CA PRO A 87 -12.61 8.59 18.42
C PRO A 87 -12.94 10.07 18.53
N GLN A 88 -11.95 10.96 18.51
CA GLN A 88 -12.17 12.40 18.50
C GLN A 88 -12.74 12.92 17.17
N LEU A 89 -12.58 12.11 16.10
CA LEU A 89 -13.11 12.39 14.77
C LEU A 89 -14.46 11.73 14.49
N ALA A 90 -14.71 10.61 15.15
CA ALA A 90 -15.84 9.73 14.83
C ALA A 90 -17.18 10.30 15.30
N ARG A 91 -17.64 11.37 14.66
CA ARG A 91 -19.07 11.75 14.76
C ARG A 91 -19.94 10.94 13.79
N THR A 92 -19.40 10.35 12.73
CA THR A 92 -20.19 9.78 11.63
C THR A 92 -19.57 8.58 10.90
N ALA A 93 -18.29 8.23 11.12
CA ALA A 93 -17.62 7.18 10.35
C ALA A 93 -17.39 5.88 11.15
N PRO A 94 -17.39 4.69 10.51
CA PRO A 94 -16.77 3.51 11.09
C PRO A 94 -15.34 3.88 11.50
N ALA A 95 -14.83 3.28 12.59
CA ALA A 95 -13.54 3.63 13.15
C ALA A 95 -12.47 3.79 12.05
N ALA A 96 -11.95 5.00 11.86
CA ALA A 96 -10.97 5.31 10.81
C ALA A 96 -9.71 4.42 10.91
N VAL A 97 -9.47 3.86 12.11
CA VAL A 97 -8.42 2.87 12.39
C VAL A 97 -9.06 1.71 13.14
N PRO A 98 -9.50 0.64 12.45
CA PRO A 98 -10.17 -0.49 13.08
C PRO A 98 -9.23 -1.29 14.00
N THR A 99 -9.81 -2.11 14.87
CA THR A 99 -9.02 -3.08 15.63
C THR A 99 -8.38 -4.08 14.66
N ILE A 100 -7.30 -4.73 15.11
CA ILE A 100 -6.58 -5.70 14.28
C ILE A 100 -7.48 -6.82 13.77
N HIS A 101 -8.38 -7.34 14.64
CA HIS A 101 -9.35 -8.36 14.27
C HIS A 101 -10.36 -7.85 13.23
N ALA A 102 -10.94 -6.65 13.43
CA ALA A 102 -11.84 -6.03 12.47
C ALA A 102 -11.17 -5.74 11.12
N THR A 103 -9.88 -5.37 11.15
CA THR A 103 -9.08 -5.17 9.94
C THR A 103 -9.05 -6.44 9.08
N GLY A 104 -8.75 -7.60 9.68
CA GLY A 104 -8.77 -8.88 8.95
C GLY A 104 -10.12 -9.21 8.33
N LEU A 105 -11.21 -9.00 9.07
CA LEU A 105 -12.57 -9.23 8.56
C LEU A 105 -12.93 -8.31 7.39
N LEU A 106 -12.61 -7.02 7.51
CA LEU A 106 -12.91 -6.03 6.48
C LEU A 106 -12.13 -6.27 5.19
N TYR A 107 -10.83 -6.60 5.29
CA TYR A 107 -10.05 -6.98 4.11
C TYR A 107 -10.58 -8.25 3.43
N ALA A 108 -10.89 -9.29 4.23
CA ALA A 108 -11.45 -10.52 3.71
C ALA A 108 -12.79 -10.27 2.99
N ALA A 109 -13.68 -9.45 3.58
CA ALA A 109 -14.95 -9.07 2.99
C ALA A 109 -14.79 -8.35 1.64
N LEU A 110 -13.68 -7.62 1.42
CA LEU A 110 -13.33 -6.96 0.15
C LEU A 110 -12.58 -7.86 -0.85
N GLY A 111 -12.29 -9.11 -0.47
CA GLY A 111 -11.55 -10.04 -1.33
C GLY A 111 -10.03 -9.89 -1.28
N TYR A 112 -9.49 -9.21 -0.27
CA TYR A 112 -8.05 -9.18 -0.02
C TYR A 112 -7.65 -10.33 0.91
N THR A 113 -6.52 -10.96 0.61
CA THR A 113 -6.04 -12.16 1.33
C THR A 113 -4.62 -11.97 1.89
N THR A 114 -3.98 -10.86 1.57
CA THR A 114 -2.60 -10.55 2.01
C THR A 114 -2.45 -9.07 2.27
N VAL A 115 -1.75 -8.72 3.37
CA VAL A 115 -1.46 -7.32 3.74
C VAL A 115 -0.06 -7.19 4.33
N PHE A 116 0.60 -6.07 4.03
CA PHE A 116 1.87 -5.70 4.68
C PHE A 116 1.70 -4.40 5.46
N ASP A 117 2.19 -4.41 6.73
CA ASP A 117 2.43 -3.16 7.43
C ASP A 117 3.75 -2.57 6.95
N ALA A 118 3.67 -1.44 6.30
CA ALA A 118 4.78 -0.88 5.54
C ALA A 118 5.75 -0.04 6.38
N ALA A 119 5.63 0.03 7.71
CA ALA A 119 6.53 0.85 8.51
C ALA A 119 6.56 0.46 10.00
N ILE A 120 7.32 -0.54 10.33
CA ILE A 120 7.53 -0.99 11.72
C ILE A 120 8.99 -0.76 12.11
N ALA A 121 9.22 -0.02 13.20
CA ALA A 121 10.55 0.09 13.78
C ALA A 121 11.07 -1.28 14.25
N THR A 122 12.35 -1.51 14.12
CA THR A 122 12.98 -2.79 14.48
C THR A 122 12.67 -3.21 15.93
N GLN A 123 12.61 -2.25 16.87
CA GLN A 123 12.30 -2.49 18.27
C GLN A 123 10.82 -2.80 18.51
N ALA A 124 9.94 -2.33 17.64
CA ALA A 124 8.51 -2.57 17.72
C ALA A 124 8.07 -3.88 17.04
N ALA A 125 8.96 -4.54 16.30
CA ALA A 125 8.65 -5.71 15.48
C ALA A 125 7.96 -6.83 16.26
N SER A 126 8.46 -7.16 17.46
CA SER A 126 7.86 -8.19 18.32
C SER A 126 6.44 -7.84 18.76
N LEU A 127 6.16 -6.56 19.07
CA LEU A 127 4.82 -6.08 19.40
C LEU A 127 3.90 -6.17 18.19
N ALA A 128 4.35 -5.68 17.03
CA ALA A 128 3.58 -5.73 15.80
C ALA A 128 3.21 -7.17 15.42
N HIS A 129 4.13 -8.12 15.53
CA HIS A 129 3.83 -9.53 15.27
C HIS A 129 2.82 -10.13 16.24
N ARG A 130 2.84 -9.74 17.52
CA ARG A 130 1.80 -10.18 18.48
C ARG A 130 0.43 -9.64 18.10
N GLU A 131 0.35 -8.36 17.71
CA GLU A 131 -0.91 -7.80 17.21
C GLU A 131 -1.36 -8.49 15.91
N LEU A 132 -0.47 -8.67 14.95
CA LEU A 132 -0.77 -9.32 13.67
C LEU A 132 -1.21 -10.79 13.83
N ALA A 133 -0.77 -11.47 14.89
CA ALA A 133 -1.24 -12.84 15.20
C ALA A 133 -2.75 -12.91 15.49
N GLU A 134 -3.34 -11.82 15.99
CA GLU A 134 -4.78 -11.69 16.22
C GLU A 134 -5.59 -11.32 14.96
N MET A 135 -4.91 -11.05 13.84
CA MET A 135 -5.57 -10.73 12.57
C MET A 135 -6.01 -12.04 11.89
N PRO A 136 -7.34 -12.28 11.76
CA PRO A 136 -7.82 -13.48 11.08
C PRO A 136 -7.64 -13.39 9.57
N VAL A 137 -7.67 -14.53 8.91
CA VAL A 137 -7.75 -14.76 7.45
C VAL A 137 -6.46 -14.39 6.71
N LEU A 138 -5.97 -13.16 6.85
CA LEU A 138 -4.93 -12.60 5.97
C LEU A 138 -3.55 -13.20 6.23
N ASP A 139 -2.80 -13.43 5.17
CA ASP A 139 -1.35 -13.50 5.26
C ASP A 139 -0.81 -12.08 5.47
N LYS A 140 0.16 -11.94 6.35
CA LYS A 140 0.64 -10.64 6.79
C LYS A 140 2.14 -10.64 7.00
N GLY A 141 2.75 -9.49 6.65
CA GLY A 141 4.18 -9.23 6.86
C GLY A 141 4.41 -7.79 7.31
N ILE A 142 5.65 -7.49 7.66
CA ILE A 142 6.06 -6.14 8.05
C ILE A 142 7.29 -5.70 7.27
N TYR A 143 7.38 -4.40 6.97
CA TYR A 143 8.61 -3.77 6.49
C TYR A 143 9.28 -3.04 7.63
N LEU A 144 10.59 -3.22 7.77
CA LEU A 144 11.35 -2.69 8.90
C LEU A 144 11.99 -1.35 8.57
N LEU A 145 11.75 -0.35 9.41
CA LEU A 145 12.45 0.92 9.42
C LEU A 145 13.84 0.72 10.03
N ALA A 146 14.77 0.15 9.25
CA ALA A 146 16.10 -0.17 9.72
C ALA A 146 17.16 0.89 9.36
N ALA A 147 16.81 1.85 8.52
CA ALA A 147 17.75 2.87 8.03
C ALA A 147 18.11 3.94 9.08
N ASP A 148 17.26 4.14 10.08
CA ASP A 148 17.46 5.13 11.15
C ASP A 148 18.16 4.56 12.40
N ASP A 149 18.53 3.27 12.36
CA ASP A 149 19.34 2.64 13.39
C ASP A 149 20.73 3.30 13.44
N ALA A 150 21.22 3.64 14.65
CA ALA A 150 22.46 4.38 14.82
C ALA A 150 23.70 3.63 14.27
N ASP A 151 23.73 2.30 14.44
CA ASP A 151 24.84 1.48 13.94
C ASP A 151 24.80 1.38 12.41
N VAL A 152 23.60 1.28 11.83
CA VAL A 152 23.39 1.29 10.38
C VAL A 152 23.82 2.64 9.80
N LEU A 153 23.39 3.76 10.38
CA LEU A 153 23.79 5.10 9.94
C LEU A 153 25.31 5.30 10.05
N ALA A 154 25.93 4.87 11.15
CA ALA A 154 27.38 4.96 11.32
C ALA A 154 28.16 4.10 10.31
N ALA A 155 27.64 2.93 9.94
CA ALA A 155 28.24 2.09 8.92
C ALA A 155 28.05 2.69 7.52
N LEU A 156 26.86 3.25 7.24
CA LEU A 156 26.61 4.00 6.00
C LEU A 156 27.52 5.22 5.87
N ASP A 157 27.73 5.98 6.94
CA ASP A 157 28.60 7.17 6.92
C ASP A 157 30.04 6.80 6.55
N ARG A 158 30.56 5.66 7.06
CA ARG A 158 31.90 5.15 6.73
C ARG A 158 31.99 4.40 5.39
N ASP A 159 30.91 4.29 4.65
CA ASP A 159 30.81 3.46 3.43
C ASP A 159 31.18 1.97 3.67
N ASP A 160 30.89 1.46 4.86
CA ASP A 160 31.18 0.08 5.24
C ASP A 160 30.03 -0.85 4.80
N GLY A 161 29.95 -1.11 3.50
CA GLY A 161 28.92 -1.96 2.89
C GLY A 161 28.79 -3.37 3.50
N PRO A 162 29.87 -4.10 3.82
CA PRO A 162 29.80 -5.38 4.51
C PRO A 162 29.08 -5.29 5.87
N THR A 163 29.41 -4.28 6.70
CA THR A 163 28.75 -4.07 7.98
C THR A 163 27.29 -3.69 7.80
N VAL A 164 26.94 -2.80 6.85
CA VAL A 164 25.55 -2.45 6.55
C VAL A 164 24.74 -3.71 6.22
N ARG A 165 25.23 -4.56 5.29
CA ARG A 165 24.54 -5.82 4.93
C ARG A 165 24.34 -6.74 6.13
N ARG A 166 25.36 -6.90 6.97
CA ARG A 166 25.28 -7.73 8.18
C ARG A 166 24.21 -7.21 9.15
N LEU A 167 24.19 -5.88 9.39
CA LEU A 167 23.22 -5.24 10.30
C LEU A 167 21.79 -5.36 9.75
N LEU A 168 21.56 -5.05 8.47
CA LEU A 168 20.25 -5.19 7.84
C LEU A 168 19.76 -6.65 7.84
N SER A 169 20.65 -7.60 7.51
CA SER A 169 20.28 -9.03 7.56
C SER A 169 19.92 -9.47 8.98
N ALA A 170 20.64 -8.98 9.99
CA ALA A 170 20.32 -9.25 11.40
C ALA A 170 18.98 -8.63 11.80
N ALA A 171 18.72 -7.37 11.41
CA ALA A 171 17.46 -6.69 11.68
C ALA A 171 16.27 -7.45 11.06
N VAL A 172 16.38 -7.86 9.80
CA VAL A 172 15.33 -8.62 9.10
C VAL A 172 15.08 -9.98 9.77
N ARG A 173 16.13 -10.73 10.09
CA ARG A 173 15.98 -12.02 10.78
C ARG A 173 15.37 -11.88 12.17
N ASN A 174 15.91 -10.96 12.98
CA ASN A 174 15.47 -10.80 14.39
C ASN A 174 14.06 -10.18 14.46
N GLY A 175 13.77 -9.21 13.60
CA GLY A 175 12.46 -8.57 13.47
C GLY A 175 11.44 -9.40 12.69
N ARG A 176 11.84 -10.53 12.10
CA ARG A 176 10.99 -11.34 11.22
C ARG A 176 10.34 -10.49 10.13
N GLY A 177 11.12 -9.54 9.56
CA GLY A 177 10.68 -8.61 8.54
C GLY A 177 10.60 -9.27 7.15
N TRP A 178 9.84 -8.65 6.26
CA TRP A 178 9.76 -9.00 4.85
C TRP A 178 10.68 -8.14 3.99
N ALA A 179 10.76 -6.85 4.31
CA ALA A 179 11.53 -5.86 3.57
C ALA A 179 12.17 -4.82 4.50
N VAL A 180 13.06 -4.04 3.94
CA VAL A 180 13.62 -2.83 4.56
C VAL A 180 12.93 -1.60 3.97
N LYS A 181 12.47 -0.71 4.84
CA LYS A 181 11.95 0.62 4.49
C LYS A 181 12.87 1.71 5.00
N VAL A 182 13.01 2.75 4.22
CA VAL A 182 13.54 4.05 4.65
C VAL A 182 12.40 5.08 4.58
N ALA A 183 12.26 5.89 5.62
CA ALA A 183 11.30 6.99 5.65
C ALA A 183 12.05 8.30 5.83
N ASN A 184 11.77 9.28 4.95
CA ASN A 184 12.37 10.60 5.01
C ASN A 184 13.92 10.52 5.19
N PRO A 185 14.68 10.10 4.16
CA PRO A 185 16.09 9.72 4.28
C PRO A 185 16.92 10.79 4.99
N GLY A 186 17.37 10.50 6.22
CA GLY A 186 18.09 11.44 7.09
C GLY A 186 17.21 12.37 7.91
N GLY A 187 15.90 12.45 7.65
CA GLY A 187 14.99 13.37 8.34
C GLY A 187 14.89 13.13 9.85
N ALA A 188 14.97 11.87 10.28
CA ALA A 188 15.03 11.50 11.68
C ALA A 188 16.22 12.12 12.42
N ALA A 189 17.41 12.14 11.80
CA ALA A 189 18.61 12.75 12.38
C ALA A 189 18.46 14.27 12.49
N PHE A 190 17.90 14.94 11.49
CA PHE A 190 17.59 16.36 11.54
C PHE A 190 16.58 16.70 12.64
N TRP A 191 15.48 15.97 12.72
CA TRP A 191 14.46 16.14 13.75
C TRP A 191 15.03 16.01 15.17
N LYS A 192 15.75 14.93 15.46
CA LYS A 192 16.33 14.66 16.78
C LYS A 192 17.34 15.72 17.21
N ARG A 193 18.00 16.39 16.28
CA ARG A 193 18.98 17.46 16.56
C ARG A 193 18.38 18.86 16.56
N GLY A 194 17.03 18.98 16.55
CA GLY A 194 16.33 20.25 16.63
C GLY A 194 16.38 21.11 15.35
N ARG A 195 16.86 20.56 14.25
CA ARG A 195 16.90 21.22 12.93
C ARG A 195 15.62 20.99 12.16
N ARG A 196 14.50 21.34 12.74
CA ARG A 196 13.18 21.16 12.19
C ARG A 196 13.03 22.01 10.92
N GLY A 197 12.74 21.36 9.79
CA GLY A 197 12.52 22.02 8.50
C GLY A 197 13.75 22.34 7.67
N ASP A 198 14.98 22.04 8.12
CA ASP A 198 16.21 22.31 7.37
C ASP A 198 16.56 21.21 6.33
N HIS A 199 15.84 20.11 6.33
CA HIS A 199 16.08 18.98 5.43
C HIS A 199 15.24 19.12 4.15
N ARG A 200 15.65 20.03 3.27
CA ARG A 200 14.92 20.33 2.02
C ARG A 200 15.55 19.72 0.76
N ASP A 201 16.77 19.26 0.83
CA ASP A 201 17.48 18.61 -0.26
C ASP A 201 18.13 17.31 0.20
N LEU A 202 18.55 16.50 -0.77
CA LEU A 202 19.20 15.21 -0.50
C LEU A 202 20.70 15.35 -0.29
N ASP A 203 21.29 16.51 -0.46
CA ASP A 203 22.74 16.73 -0.47
C ASP A 203 23.26 17.40 0.82
N THR A 204 22.35 17.91 1.67
CA THR A 204 22.70 18.41 2.99
C THR A 204 23.22 17.26 3.88
N PRO A 205 24.44 17.36 4.43
CA PRO A 205 24.97 16.35 5.35
C PRO A 205 24.12 16.20 6.60
N LEU A 206 23.91 14.95 7.03
CA LEU A 206 23.23 14.66 8.29
C LEU A 206 24.00 15.26 9.48
N PRO A 207 23.31 15.73 10.53
CA PRO A 207 23.94 16.37 11.66
C PRO A 207 25.04 15.50 12.31
N GLY A 208 26.31 15.98 12.24
CA GLY A 208 27.46 15.28 12.79
C GLY A 208 28.00 14.11 11.95
N MET A 209 27.59 14.02 10.68
CA MET A 209 28.05 13.02 9.72
C MET A 209 28.47 13.65 8.40
N THR A 210 29.18 12.91 7.56
CA THR A 210 29.41 13.25 6.15
C THR A 210 28.33 12.69 5.23
N LEU A 211 27.55 11.74 5.74
CA LEU A 211 26.44 11.09 5.05
C LEU A 211 25.36 12.11 4.69
N THR A 212 24.89 12.08 3.45
CA THR A 212 23.75 12.87 2.97
C THR A 212 22.55 11.96 2.71
N GLY A 213 21.35 12.51 2.54
CA GLY A 213 20.17 11.72 2.14
C GLY A 213 20.41 10.95 0.84
N ARG A 214 21.11 11.55 -0.14
CA ARG A 214 21.48 10.91 -1.40
C ARG A 214 22.40 9.72 -1.20
N THR A 215 23.52 9.90 -0.54
CA THR A 215 24.50 8.82 -0.29
C THR A 215 23.92 7.73 0.61
N LEU A 216 23.03 8.07 1.54
CA LEU A 216 22.27 7.12 2.35
C LEU A 216 21.42 6.21 1.44
N LEU A 217 20.61 6.80 0.54
CA LEU A 217 19.75 6.05 -0.37
C LEU A 217 20.56 5.12 -1.27
N GLU A 218 21.62 5.61 -1.91
CA GLU A 218 22.48 4.82 -2.79
C GLU A 218 23.10 3.61 -2.07
N ARG A 219 23.72 3.86 -0.90
CA ARG A 219 24.39 2.82 -0.12
C ARG A 219 23.40 1.79 0.43
N LEU A 220 22.25 2.28 0.89
CA LEU A 220 21.17 1.41 1.40
C LEU A 220 20.57 0.54 0.29
N ALA A 221 20.27 1.11 -0.89
CA ALA A 221 19.72 0.36 -2.03
C ALA A 221 20.68 -0.73 -2.49
N ARG A 222 21.99 -0.42 -2.61
CA ARG A 222 23.02 -1.43 -2.90
C ARG A 222 23.08 -2.54 -1.85
N ALA A 223 22.99 -2.20 -0.57
CA ALA A 223 23.01 -3.18 0.51
C ALA A 223 21.79 -4.08 0.51
N VAL A 224 20.58 -3.51 0.32
CA VAL A 224 19.32 -4.27 0.25
C VAL A 224 19.30 -5.20 -0.95
N THR A 225 19.75 -4.73 -2.12
CA THR A 225 19.88 -5.58 -3.32
C THR A 225 20.84 -6.75 -3.07
N ALA A 226 21.96 -6.50 -2.41
CA ALA A 226 22.98 -7.52 -2.13
C ALA A 226 22.52 -8.62 -1.17
N ILE A 227 21.63 -8.32 -0.21
CA ILE A 227 21.05 -9.32 0.71
C ILE A 227 19.84 -10.04 0.14
N ARG A 228 19.43 -9.74 -1.10
CA ARG A 228 18.41 -10.46 -1.90
C ARG A 228 17.07 -10.62 -1.19
N LEU A 229 16.57 -9.55 -0.60
CA LEU A 229 15.21 -9.57 -0.06
C LEU A 229 14.17 -9.74 -1.19
N PRO A 230 13.02 -10.36 -0.89
CA PRO A 230 11.97 -10.58 -1.91
C PRO A 230 11.35 -9.27 -2.42
N HIS A 231 11.28 -8.23 -1.58
CA HIS A 231 10.83 -6.89 -1.94
C HIS A 231 12.04 -5.93 -2.00
N PRO A 232 12.12 -5.04 -3.00
CA PRO A 232 13.23 -4.08 -3.09
C PRO A 232 13.20 -3.06 -1.94
N LEU A 233 14.18 -2.18 -1.86
CA LEU A 233 14.15 -1.08 -0.90
C LEU A 233 12.85 -0.29 -1.04
N HIS A 234 12.09 -0.17 0.04
CA HIS A 234 10.84 0.58 0.08
C HIS A 234 11.12 2.01 0.57
N VAL A 235 10.85 3.01 -0.27
CA VAL A 235 11.32 4.39 -0.07
C VAL A 235 10.16 5.34 0.12
N HIS A 236 10.00 5.87 1.33
CA HIS A 236 9.24 7.06 1.60
C HIS A 236 10.20 8.26 1.45
N THR A 237 10.00 9.02 0.38
CA THR A 237 10.85 10.16 -0.01
C THR A 237 10.80 11.29 1.04
N ALA A 238 11.82 12.12 1.11
CA ALA A 238 11.83 13.30 1.97
C ALA A 238 10.79 14.36 1.53
N ASN A 239 10.49 15.30 2.43
CA ASN A 239 9.59 16.44 2.18
C ASN A 239 8.11 16.06 1.91
N LEU A 240 7.61 15.03 2.61
CA LEU A 240 6.20 14.64 2.53
C LEU A 240 5.27 15.85 2.70
N GLY A 241 4.34 16.02 1.77
CA GLY A 241 3.27 17.02 1.87
C GLY A 241 3.69 18.47 1.64
N LEU A 242 4.97 18.76 1.42
CA LEU A 242 5.43 20.12 1.19
C LEU A 242 5.25 20.57 -0.26
N PRO A 243 4.83 21.82 -0.53
CA PRO A 243 4.82 22.38 -1.87
C PRO A 243 6.21 22.30 -2.52
N GLY A 244 6.27 21.93 -3.80
CA GLY A 244 7.53 21.80 -4.55
C GLY A 244 8.27 20.47 -4.35
N ASN A 245 7.77 19.56 -3.52
CA ASN A 245 8.42 18.28 -3.17
C ASN A 245 8.54 17.28 -4.35
N TRP A 246 7.84 17.50 -5.45
CA TRP A 246 8.03 16.70 -6.67
C TRP A 246 9.48 16.69 -7.16
N ARG A 247 10.24 17.75 -6.87
CA ARG A 247 11.68 17.83 -7.19
C ARG A 247 12.48 16.83 -6.36
N THR A 248 12.16 16.71 -5.06
CA THR A 248 12.79 15.73 -4.16
C THR A 248 12.46 14.30 -4.59
N LEU A 249 11.20 14.04 -5.01
CA LEU A 249 10.82 12.75 -5.59
C LEU A 249 11.64 12.43 -6.84
N LEU A 250 11.75 13.37 -7.78
CA LEU A 250 12.53 13.19 -9.00
C LEU A 250 14.01 12.97 -8.70
N GLU A 251 14.61 13.72 -7.76
CA GLU A 251 16.00 13.52 -7.35
C GLU A 251 16.18 12.17 -6.64
N THR A 252 15.21 11.70 -5.87
CA THR A 252 15.22 10.35 -5.29
C THR A 252 15.24 9.29 -6.40
N MET A 253 14.38 9.43 -7.41
CA MET A 253 14.35 8.53 -8.57
C MET A 253 15.69 8.52 -9.32
N ARG A 254 16.28 9.70 -9.56
CA ARG A 254 17.61 9.84 -10.20
C ARG A 254 18.73 9.23 -9.37
N THR A 255 18.66 9.36 -8.06
CA THR A 255 19.62 8.74 -7.13
C THR A 255 19.57 7.22 -7.19
N LEU A 256 18.40 6.67 -7.47
CA LEU A 256 18.15 5.23 -7.54
C LEU A 256 18.21 4.67 -8.99
N ASP A 257 18.69 5.46 -9.94
CA ASP A 257 18.86 5.05 -11.34
C ASP A 257 19.64 3.73 -11.45
N GLY A 258 19.07 2.77 -12.18
CA GLY A 258 19.60 1.42 -12.35
C GLY A 258 19.51 0.51 -11.10
N MET A 259 18.92 0.99 -9.99
CA MET A 259 18.76 0.20 -8.76
C MET A 259 17.27 -0.12 -8.52
N PRO A 260 16.91 -1.40 -8.28
CA PRO A 260 15.55 -1.76 -7.95
C PRO A 260 15.08 -1.06 -6.66
N ALA A 261 13.97 -0.31 -6.75
CA ALA A 261 13.36 0.35 -5.60
C ALA A 261 11.85 0.45 -5.76
N HIS A 262 11.14 0.54 -4.63
CA HIS A 262 9.72 0.80 -4.59
C HIS A 262 9.45 2.16 -3.92
N LEU A 263 8.88 3.08 -4.68
CA LEU A 263 8.56 4.42 -4.20
C LEU A 263 7.18 4.44 -3.56
N ALA A 264 7.13 4.75 -2.29
CA ALA A 264 5.92 4.72 -1.50
C ALA A 264 5.04 5.96 -1.75
N HIS A 265 3.72 5.76 -1.80
CA HIS A 265 2.68 6.80 -1.78
C HIS A 265 3.07 8.10 -2.50
N VAL A 266 3.49 7.96 -3.77
CA VAL A 266 4.07 9.07 -4.57
C VAL A 266 3.16 10.29 -4.70
N GLN A 267 1.84 10.13 -4.49
CA GLN A 267 0.90 11.23 -4.47
C GLN A 267 1.30 12.31 -3.46
N PHE A 268 1.72 11.91 -2.23
CA PHE A 268 2.13 12.86 -1.19
C PHE A 268 3.46 13.56 -1.47
N HIS A 269 4.18 13.14 -2.49
CA HIS A 269 5.47 13.65 -2.93
C HIS A 269 5.44 14.30 -4.32
N SER A 270 4.26 14.62 -4.84
CA SER A 270 4.09 15.13 -6.22
C SER A 270 3.43 16.50 -6.26
N TYR A 271 3.73 17.34 -5.30
CA TYR A 271 3.16 18.69 -5.21
C TYR A 271 4.07 19.72 -5.88
N ALA A 272 3.49 20.52 -6.79
CA ALA A 272 4.11 21.74 -7.30
C ALA A 272 3.81 22.91 -6.37
N GLY A 273 4.43 24.06 -6.66
CA GLY A 273 4.27 25.29 -5.91
C GLY A 273 5.51 25.67 -5.10
N GLY A 274 5.45 26.85 -4.52
CA GLY A 274 6.43 27.37 -3.57
C GLY A 274 5.87 27.43 -2.15
N ASP A 275 6.74 27.67 -1.19
CA ASP A 275 6.36 27.79 0.22
C ASP A 275 5.29 28.86 0.42
N LEU A 276 4.23 28.52 1.14
CA LEU A 276 3.15 29.42 1.58
C LEU A 276 2.35 30.11 0.47
N ASP A 277 2.51 29.71 -0.79
CA ASP A 277 1.76 30.25 -1.92
C ASP A 277 0.70 29.24 -2.41
N GLU A 278 -0.52 29.35 -1.88
CA GLU A 278 -1.65 28.50 -2.31
C GLU A 278 -1.98 28.68 -3.80
N GLU A 279 -1.63 29.83 -4.41
CA GLU A 279 -1.92 30.07 -5.82
C GLU A 279 -1.02 29.25 -6.74
N SER A 280 0.23 29.02 -6.36
CA SER A 280 1.18 28.18 -7.09
C SER A 280 1.01 26.69 -6.83
N PHE A 281 0.26 26.29 -5.77
CA PHE A 281 0.05 24.88 -5.43
C PHE A 281 -0.67 24.14 -6.56
N GLY A 282 -0.16 22.96 -6.91
CA GLY A 282 -0.68 22.20 -8.04
C GLY A 282 0.00 20.85 -8.22
N SER A 283 -0.21 20.23 -9.37
CA SER A 283 0.41 18.97 -9.73
C SER A 283 1.85 19.13 -10.17
N GLY A 284 2.72 18.29 -9.62
CA GLY A 284 4.10 18.10 -10.01
C GLY A 284 4.37 16.71 -10.61
N VAL A 285 3.35 16.01 -11.10
CA VAL A 285 3.45 14.61 -11.58
C VAL A 285 4.28 14.47 -12.84
N ALA A 286 4.19 15.43 -13.79
CA ALA A 286 4.72 15.27 -15.14
C ALA A 286 6.20 14.86 -15.19
N GLY A 287 7.11 15.57 -14.51
CA GLY A 287 8.53 15.23 -14.51
C GLY A 287 8.84 13.86 -13.89
N PRO A 288 8.35 13.57 -12.66
CA PRO A 288 8.52 12.25 -12.03
C PRO A 288 7.91 11.10 -12.86
N VAL A 289 6.73 11.26 -13.45
CA VAL A 289 6.10 10.18 -14.22
C VAL A 289 6.84 9.88 -15.52
N ASP A 290 7.37 10.92 -16.20
CA ASP A 290 8.20 10.75 -17.39
C ASP A 290 9.47 9.98 -17.06
N TRP A 291 10.13 10.32 -15.95
CA TRP A 291 11.29 9.56 -15.45
C TRP A 291 10.91 8.12 -15.14
N PHE A 292 9.86 7.92 -14.34
CA PHE A 292 9.35 6.59 -13.99
C PHE A 292 9.06 5.72 -15.20
N ASN A 293 8.40 6.28 -16.23
CA ASN A 293 8.07 5.53 -17.43
C ASN A 293 9.33 5.05 -18.19
N ALA A 294 10.42 5.82 -18.14
CA ALA A 294 11.69 5.50 -18.79
C ALA A 294 12.58 4.52 -17.99
N HIS A 295 12.34 4.34 -16.67
CA HIS A 295 13.20 3.56 -15.76
C HIS A 295 12.46 2.35 -15.20
N PRO A 296 12.55 1.17 -15.87
CA PRO A 296 11.74 -0.02 -15.58
C PRO A 296 12.08 -0.70 -14.23
N GLU A 297 13.21 -0.40 -13.63
CA GLU A 297 13.65 -0.92 -12.32
C GLU A 297 12.85 -0.34 -11.16
N LEU A 298 12.20 0.81 -11.34
CA LEU A 298 11.39 1.46 -10.33
C LEU A 298 9.96 0.93 -10.33
N THR A 299 9.42 0.73 -9.16
CA THR A 299 8.00 0.44 -8.91
C THR A 299 7.44 1.45 -7.91
N LEU A 300 6.11 1.62 -7.86
CA LEU A 300 5.52 2.56 -6.91
C LEU A 300 4.11 2.16 -6.47
N ASP A 301 3.70 2.65 -5.30
CA ASP A 301 2.32 2.76 -4.90
C ASP A 301 1.88 4.24 -4.83
N VAL A 302 0.60 4.50 -5.05
CA VAL A 302 0.14 5.87 -5.23
C VAL A 302 -0.18 6.57 -3.92
N GLY A 303 -0.76 5.87 -2.93
CA GLY A 303 -1.22 6.51 -1.70
C GLY A 303 -2.40 7.46 -1.93
N GLN A 304 -3.41 7.04 -2.72
CA GLN A 304 -4.51 7.87 -3.18
C GLN A 304 -5.29 8.52 -2.03
N VAL A 305 -5.41 9.84 -2.06
CA VAL A 305 -6.32 10.60 -1.20
C VAL A 305 -7.75 10.47 -1.72
N LEU A 306 -8.67 10.10 -0.83
CA LEU A 306 -10.11 10.14 -1.06
C LEU A 306 -10.78 11.02 -0.01
N PHE A 307 -11.93 11.64 -0.38
CA PHE A 307 -12.62 12.56 0.52
C PHE A 307 -13.31 11.81 1.66
N GLY A 308 -13.17 12.34 2.86
CA GLY A 308 -13.71 11.77 4.09
C GLY A 308 -12.79 11.97 5.28
N GLU A 309 -13.23 11.49 6.42
CA GLU A 309 -12.48 11.54 7.67
C GLU A 309 -11.51 10.37 7.74
N THR A 310 -10.27 10.64 8.16
CA THR A 310 -9.22 9.63 8.37
C THR A 310 -8.21 10.08 9.42
N VAL A 311 -7.14 9.32 9.59
CA VAL A 311 -6.02 9.65 10.48
C VAL A 311 -4.74 9.62 9.66
N ALA A 312 -3.99 10.71 9.66
CA ALA A 312 -2.64 10.72 9.10
C ALA A 312 -1.67 10.13 10.11
N MET A 313 -0.80 9.22 9.65
CA MET A 313 0.25 8.56 10.41
C MET A 313 1.52 8.59 9.58
N THR A 314 2.46 9.46 9.90
CA THR A 314 3.68 9.58 9.12
C THR A 314 4.93 9.34 9.98
N GLY A 315 5.96 8.74 9.39
CA GLY A 315 7.31 8.73 9.93
C GLY A 315 8.05 10.07 9.74
N ASP A 316 7.37 11.09 9.22
CA ASP A 316 7.89 12.45 9.07
C ASP A 316 7.26 13.35 10.15
N SER A 317 7.91 13.46 11.30
CA SER A 317 7.43 14.27 12.42
C SER A 317 7.38 15.76 12.09
N ALA A 318 8.25 16.26 11.23
CA ALA A 318 8.25 17.65 10.80
C ALA A 318 6.98 17.97 9.99
N ALA A 319 6.59 17.09 9.08
CA ALA A 319 5.35 17.22 8.33
C ALA A 319 4.11 17.16 9.24
N ALA A 320 4.09 16.24 10.22
CA ALA A 320 2.98 16.12 11.16
C ALA A 320 2.84 17.36 12.06
N GLU A 321 3.94 17.89 12.57
CA GLU A 321 3.95 19.13 13.36
C GLU A 321 3.45 20.33 12.54
N HIS A 322 3.93 20.46 11.30
CA HIS A 322 3.49 21.51 10.40
C HIS A 322 1.97 21.44 10.11
N LEU A 323 1.48 20.25 9.80
CA LEU A 323 0.04 20.04 9.58
C LEU A 323 -0.79 20.35 10.82
N ALA A 324 -0.34 19.96 12.02
CA ALA A 324 -1.02 20.25 13.26
C ALA A 324 -1.11 21.77 13.51
N HIS A 325 -0.03 22.50 13.28
CA HIS A 325 -0.03 23.96 13.37
C HIS A 325 -0.95 24.61 12.34
N ALA A 326 -0.90 24.16 11.09
CA ALA A 326 -1.70 24.72 10.00
C ALA A 326 -3.21 24.47 10.17
N THR A 327 -3.58 23.35 10.76
CA THR A 327 -4.99 22.91 10.90
C THR A 327 -5.56 23.18 12.28
N GLY A 328 -4.73 23.50 13.28
CA GLY A 328 -5.14 23.67 14.67
C GLY A 328 -5.62 22.38 15.34
N VAL A 329 -5.37 21.21 14.77
CA VAL A 329 -5.75 19.91 15.35
C VAL A 329 -4.65 19.36 16.26
N PRO A 330 -5.01 18.66 17.36
CA PRO A 330 -4.03 18.03 18.21
C PRO A 330 -3.33 16.87 17.48
N TRP A 331 -2.05 16.65 17.77
CA TRP A 331 -1.30 15.53 17.27
C TRP A 331 -0.53 14.82 18.39
N MET A 332 -0.16 13.57 18.14
CA MET A 332 0.68 12.78 19.02
C MET A 332 1.99 12.47 18.31
N SER A 333 3.12 12.71 18.99
CA SER A 333 4.42 12.22 18.57
C SER A 333 4.75 10.93 19.31
N HIS A 334 5.16 9.92 18.57
CA HIS A 334 5.87 8.77 19.09
C HIS A 334 7.35 9.01 18.88
N ASP A 335 7.98 9.69 19.82
CA ASP A 335 9.44 9.80 19.83
C ASP A 335 10.02 8.53 20.43
N LEU A 336 10.10 7.51 19.63
CA LEU A 336 10.85 6.31 19.94
C LEU A 336 12.29 6.55 19.44
N HIS A 337 13.27 6.15 20.23
CA HIS A 337 14.69 6.41 20.00
C HIS A 337 15.18 6.10 18.59
N LEU A 338 14.48 5.25 17.87
CA LEU A 338 14.92 4.74 16.58
C LEU A 338 13.95 5.07 15.44
N GLU A 339 12.73 5.48 15.71
CA GLU A 339 11.75 5.82 14.67
C GLU A 339 11.86 7.25 14.15
N GLY A 340 12.72 8.07 14.71
CA GLY A 340 12.81 9.44 14.26
C GLY A 340 11.61 10.31 14.49
N GLY A 341 10.69 9.85 15.34
CA GLY A 341 9.40 10.45 15.58
C GLY A 341 8.35 10.05 14.53
N CYS A 342 7.19 9.62 15.01
CA CYS A 342 6.01 9.40 14.18
C CYS A 342 4.92 10.36 14.61
N GLY A 343 4.44 11.20 13.69
CA GLY A 343 3.29 12.07 13.92
C GLY A 343 1.99 11.35 13.58
N VAL A 344 1.00 11.46 14.45
CA VAL A 344 -0.35 10.94 14.26
C VAL A 344 -1.34 12.07 14.50
N LEU A 345 -2.17 12.38 13.52
CA LEU A 345 -3.18 13.44 13.63
C LEU A 345 -4.44 13.09 12.83
N PRO A 346 -5.62 13.54 13.33
CA PRO A 346 -6.85 13.44 12.55
C PRO A 346 -6.83 14.39 11.35
N ILE A 347 -7.43 13.93 10.24
CA ILE A 347 -7.61 14.73 9.03
C ILE A 347 -8.96 14.44 8.38
N ALA A 348 -9.58 15.47 7.79
CA ALA A 348 -10.78 15.33 6.99
C ALA A 348 -10.54 15.92 5.60
N TYR A 349 -10.39 15.07 4.60
CA TYR A 349 -10.24 15.50 3.21
C TYR A 349 -11.58 15.97 2.65
N ARG A 350 -11.59 17.14 1.98
CA ARG A 350 -12.80 17.82 1.51
C ARG A 350 -12.69 18.26 0.05
N GLU A 351 -13.71 17.97 -0.76
CA GLU A 351 -13.77 18.29 -2.18
C GLU A 351 -13.57 19.80 -2.49
N LYS A 352 -14.03 20.68 -1.58
CA LYS A 352 -13.97 22.14 -1.77
C LYS A 352 -12.67 22.76 -1.22
N SER A 353 -11.84 22.02 -0.52
CA SER A 353 -10.50 22.48 -0.15
C SER A 353 -9.60 22.49 -1.37
N LEU A 354 -8.90 23.57 -1.61
CA LEU A 354 -7.95 23.68 -2.73
C LEU A 354 -6.87 22.60 -2.64
N VAL A 355 -6.25 22.45 -1.48
CA VAL A 355 -5.17 21.48 -1.24
C VAL A 355 -5.69 20.04 -1.38
N HIS A 356 -6.77 19.69 -0.70
CA HIS A 356 -7.31 18.31 -0.73
C HIS A 356 -7.81 17.92 -2.14
N ALA A 357 -8.40 18.86 -2.88
CA ALA A 357 -8.84 18.63 -4.25
C ALA A 357 -7.64 18.37 -5.19
N TRP A 358 -6.51 19.09 -5.01
CA TRP A 358 -5.27 18.80 -5.71
C TRP A 358 -4.71 17.43 -5.34
N GLN A 359 -4.67 17.09 -4.05
CA GLN A 359 -4.20 15.79 -3.57
C GLN A 359 -4.97 14.64 -4.23
N TRP A 360 -6.30 14.76 -4.30
CA TRP A 360 -7.17 13.79 -4.97
C TRP A 360 -6.84 13.67 -6.47
N ALA A 361 -6.66 14.81 -7.16
CA ALA A 361 -6.38 14.84 -8.59
C ALA A 361 -5.00 14.27 -8.92
N ILE A 362 -3.97 14.62 -8.16
CA ILE A 362 -2.57 14.19 -8.34
C ILE A 362 -2.44 12.67 -8.27
N GLY A 363 -3.11 12.01 -7.34
CA GLY A 363 -3.07 10.55 -7.28
C GLY A 363 -3.69 9.89 -8.51
N LEU A 364 -4.82 10.42 -9.01
CA LEU A 364 -5.43 9.92 -10.25
C LEU A 364 -4.57 10.24 -11.49
N GLU A 365 -3.86 11.37 -11.51
CA GLU A 365 -2.90 11.65 -12.57
C GLU A 365 -1.83 10.55 -12.66
N TRP A 366 -1.25 10.13 -11.53
CA TRP A 366 -0.30 9.03 -11.48
C TRP A 366 -0.85 7.74 -12.10
N PHE A 367 -2.05 7.32 -11.68
CA PHE A 367 -2.67 6.12 -12.24
C PHE A 367 -2.89 6.22 -13.74
N LEU A 368 -3.28 7.39 -14.23
CA LEU A 368 -3.68 7.55 -15.63
C LEU A 368 -2.51 7.83 -16.58
N THR A 369 -1.35 8.27 -16.06
CA THR A 369 -0.17 8.64 -16.87
C THR A 369 0.99 7.65 -16.74
N ALA A 370 1.04 6.85 -15.69
CA ALA A 370 1.97 5.73 -15.62
C ALA A 370 1.63 4.71 -16.71
N ALA A 371 2.65 4.38 -17.54
CA ALA A 371 2.43 3.58 -18.76
C ALA A 371 2.23 2.09 -18.46
N ASP A 372 2.98 1.54 -17.50
CA ASP A 372 2.99 0.12 -17.18
C ASP A 372 2.28 -0.18 -15.85
N PRO A 373 1.07 -0.77 -15.87
CA PRO A 373 0.33 -1.11 -14.66
C PRO A 373 1.03 -2.18 -13.81
N TRP A 374 1.96 -2.95 -14.35
CA TRP A 374 2.73 -3.94 -13.61
C TRP A 374 3.74 -3.37 -12.62
N ARG A 375 4.01 -2.07 -12.73
CA ARG A 375 4.92 -1.35 -11.84
C ARG A 375 4.19 -0.43 -10.86
N LEU A 376 2.86 -0.41 -10.94
CA LEU A 376 1.99 0.49 -10.21
C LEU A 376 1.09 -0.30 -9.27
N VAL A 377 0.94 0.16 -8.03
CA VAL A 377 0.10 -0.48 -7.03
C VAL A 377 -1.00 0.46 -6.55
N LEU A 378 -2.24 -0.08 -6.52
CA LEU A 378 -3.35 0.62 -5.90
C LEU A 378 -3.21 0.57 -4.38
N SER A 379 -3.04 1.74 -3.77
CA SER A 379 -2.96 1.94 -2.33
C SER A 379 -3.58 3.27 -1.96
N THR A 380 -4.08 3.39 -0.75
CA THR A 380 -4.42 4.66 -0.10
C THR A 380 -3.42 4.99 1.01
N ASP A 381 -2.36 4.18 1.16
CA ASP A 381 -1.47 4.27 2.31
C ASP A 381 -2.29 4.29 3.62
N HIS A 382 -3.23 3.32 3.73
CA HIS A 382 -4.19 3.27 4.83
C HIS A 382 -3.53 3.50 6.19
N PRO A 383 -4.02 4.45 7.00
CA PRO A 383 -5.21 5.28 6.81
C PRO A 383 -4.92 6.67 6.22
N ASN A 384 -3.70 6.98 5.80
CA ASN A 384 -3.22 8.32 5.45
C ASN A 384 -4.06 9.00 4.35
N GLY A 385 -4.22 8.40 3.19
CA GLY A 385 -5.02 8.94 2.09
C GLY A 385 -6.50 8.64 2.23
N ALA A 386 -6.83 7.45 2.72
CA ALA A 386 -8.18 6.99 3.04
C ALA A 386 -8.15 5.63 3.73
N HIS A 387 -9.30 5.21 4.26
CA HIS A 387 -9.51 3.85 4.72
C HIS A 387 -9.49 2.86 3.54
N PHE A 388 -8.89 1.67 3.70
CA PHE A 388 -8.79 0.66 2.63
C PHE A 388 -10.17 0.18 2.12
N THR A 389 -11.23 0.29 2.91
CA THR A 389 -12.60 -0.01 2.45
C THR A 389 -13.09 0.91 1.33
N ALA A 390 -12.34 1.97 1.02
CA ALA A 390 -12.60 2.85 -0.11
C ALA A 390 -11.95 2.37 -1.43
N TYR A 391 -11.21 1.24 -1.43
CA TYR A 391 -10.61 0.68 -2.65
C TYR A 391 -11.63 0.43 -3.78
N PRO A 392 -12.85 -0.10 -3.53
CA PRO A 392 -13.86 -0.24 -4.57
C PRO A 392 -14.24 1.09 -5.23
N HIS A 393 -14.34 2.18 -4.46
CA HIS A 393 -14.58 3.51 -5.00
C HIS A 393 -13.40 3.99 -5.88
N LEU A 394 -12.17 3.75 -5.47
CA LEU A 394 -10.98 4.07 -6.26
C LEU A 394 -10.94 3.25 -7.55
N MET A 395 -11.26 1.96 -7.51
CA MET A 395 -11.35 1.13 -8.71
C MET A 395 -12.38 1.67 -9.70
N ARG A 396 -13.52 2.18 -9.22
CA ARG A 396 -14.51 2.84 -10.08
C ARG A 396 -13.97 4.14 -10.68
N LEU A 397 -13.26 4.98 -9.91
CA LEU A 397 -12.62 6.19 -10.43
C LEU A 397 -11.63 5.88 -11.56
N LEU A 398 -10.97 4.72 -11.51
CA LEU A 398 -10.03 4.28 -12.54
C LEU A 398 -10.73 3.67 -13.76
N GLY A 399 -11.75 2.84 -13.56
CA GLY A 399 -12.42 2.08 -14.63
C GLY A 399 -13.67 2.76 -15.25
N ASP A 400 -14.09 3.94 -14.75
CA ASP A 400 -15.27 4.66 -15.21
C ASP A 400 -14.94 6.15 -15.37
N ALA A 401 -14.60 6.56 -16.60
CA ALA A 401 -14.23 7.94 -16.88
C ALA A 401 -15.40 8.91 -16.74
N ALA A 402 -16.64 8.47 -16.96
CA ALA A 402 -17.82 9.29 -16.76
C ALA A 402 -18.00 9.63 -15.27
N PHE A 403 -17.94 8.61 -14.42
CA PHE A 403 -17.99 8.77 -12.97
C PHE A 403 -16.85 9.66 -12.44
N ARG A 404 -15.62 9.45 -12.93
CA ARG A 404 -14.46 10.29 -12.58
C ARG A 404 -14.67 11.75 -12.99
N ARG A 405 -15.22 12.03 -14.19
CA ARG A 405 -15.54 13.40 -14.62
C ARG A 405 -16.61 14.07 -13.74
N GLU A 406 -17.63 13.33 -13.35
CA GLU A 406 -18.65 13.84 -12.42
C GLU A 406 -18.04 14.18 -11.05
N ALA A 407 -17.17 13.30 -10.51
CA ALA A 407 -16.44 13.56 -9.26
C ALA A 407 -15.53 14.80 -9.41
N PHE A 408 -14.79 14.90 -10.50
CA PHE A 408 -13.91 16.05 -10.81
C PHE A 408 -14.70 17.37 -10.92
N ALA A 409 -15.90 17.35 -11.48
CA ALA A 409 -16.74 18.54 -11.62
C ALA A 409 -17.17 19.14 -10.25
N ARG A 410 -17.15 18.36 -9.17
CA ARG A 410 -17.47 18.83 -7.81
C ARG A 410 -16.29 19.48 -7.09
N LEU A 411 -15.06 19.36 -7.59
CA LEU A 411 -13.86 19.87 -6.95
C LEU A 411 -13.81 21.40 -6.85
N HIS A 412 -12.80 21.89 -6.14
CA HIS A 412 -12.49 23.32 -6.06
C HIS A 412 -12.29 23.92 -7.46
N PRO A 413 -12.86 25.12 -7.80
CA PRO A 413 -12.82 25.70 -9.16
C PRO A 413 -11.42 25.86 -9.75
N ARG A 414 -10.42 26.25 -8.94
CA ARG A 414 -9.02 26.40 -9.40
C ARG A 414 -8.42 25.06 -9.83
N VAL A 415 -8.74 23.95 -9.16
CA VAL A 415 -8.28 22.61 -9.54
C VAL A 415 -8.91 22.20 -10.87
N ARG A 416 -10.21 22.42 -11.03
CA ARG A 416 -10.92 22.13 -12.30
C ARG A 416 -10.35 22.91 -13.49
N ALA A 417 -9.89 24.13 -13.24
CA ALA A 417 -9.34 24.98 -14.31
C ALA A 417 -7.89 24.64 -14.68
N ARG A 418 -7.12 24.02 -13.78
CA ARG A 418 -5.67 23.87 -13.94
C ARG A 418 -5.16 22.43 -13.96
N SER A 419 -5.95 21.46 -13.46
CA SER A 419 -5.50 20.08 -13.39
C SER A 419 -5.51 19.41 -14.76
N PRO A 420 -4.41 18.74 -15.15
CA PRO A 420 -4.35 17.92 -16.36
C PRO A 420 -5.38 16.79 -16.37
N LEU A 421 -5.85 16.37 -15.19
CA LEU A 421 -6.85 15.31 -15.04
C LEU A 421 -8.11 15.52 -15.87
N ALA A 422 -8.48 16.79 -16.15
CA ALA A 422 -9.61 17.14 -17.00
C ALA A 422 -9.53 16.53 -18.39
N GLY A 423 -8.31 16.36 -18.93
CA GLY A 423 -8.04 15.81 -20.27
C GLY A 423 -7.76 14.31 -20.29
N LEU A 424 -7.64 13.66 -19.15
CA LEU A 424 -7.27 12.25 -19.07
C LEU A 424 -8.51 11.35 -19.17
N THR A 425 -8.63 10.64 -20.29
CA THR A 425 -9.79 9.80 -20.62
C THR A 425 -9.54 8.30 -20.45
N ARG A 426 -8.31 7.88 -20.14
CA ARG A 426 -7.96 6.47 -19.93
C ARG A 426 -8.91 5.82 -18.91
N GLU A 427 -9.34 4.62 -19.21
CA GLU A 427 -10.06 3.74 -18.29
C GLU A 427 -9.25 2.45 -18.06
N TYR A 428 -9.27 1.97 -16.86
CA TYR A 428 -8.70 0.67 -16.51
C TYR A 428 -9.71 -0.44 -16.82
N SER A 429 -9.29 -1.43 -17.58
CA SER A 429 -10.03 -2.67 -17.76
C SER A 429 -10.06 -3.49 -16.45
N LEU A 430 -10.94 -4.51 -16.37
CA LEU A 430 -10.91 -5.46 -15.25
C LEU A 430 -9.56 -6.15 -15.12
N GLN A 431 -8.87 -6.40 -16.24
CA GLN A 431 -7.53 -6.96 -16.26
C GLN A 431 -6.51 -6.00 -15.63
N GLU A 432 -6.52 -4.73 -15.99
CA GLU A 432 -5.61 -3.75 -15.40
C GLU A 432 -5.92 -3.52 -13.92
N LEU A 433 -7.19 -3.50 -13.51
CA LEU A 433 -7.58 -3.47 -12.09
C LEU A 433 -7.06 -4.71 -11.35
N CYS A 434 -7.14 -5.90 -11.97
CA CYS A 434 -6.55 -7.12 -11.43
C CYS A 434 -5.02 -7.01 -11.31
N ILE A 435 -4.34 -6.38 -12.28
CA ILE A 435 -2.90 -6.15 -12.20
C ILE A 435 -2.57 -5.29 -10.99
N VAL A 436 -3.11 -4.07 -10.88
CA VAL A 436 -2.68 -3.08 -9.87
C VAL A 436 -3.11 -3.41 -8.43
N THR A 437 -4.03 -4.37 -8.24
CA THR A 437 -4.56 -4.75 -6.92
C THR A 437 -4.15 -6.15 -6.48
N ARG A 438 -3.62 -6.99 -7.37
CA ARG A 438 -3.32 -8.40 -7.11
C ARG A 438 -1.98 -8.85 -7.69
N ALA A 439 -1.86 -8.86 -9.01
CA ALA A 439 -0.70 -9.43 -9.69
C ALA A 439 0.57 -8.58 -9.52
N ALA A 440 0.49 -7.26 -9.72
CA ALA A 440 1.61 -6.36 -9.54
C ALA A 440 2.08 -6.28 -8.09
N PRO A 441 1.21 -6.03 -7.07
CA PRO A 441 1.67 -6.01 -5.70
C PRO A 441 2.26 -7.35 -5.24
N ALA A 442 1.70 -8.49 -5.66
CA ALA A 442 2.29 -9.79 -5.35
C ALA A 442 3.68 -9.97 -5.98
N ARG A 443 3.83 -9.60 -7.27
CA ARG A 443 5.11 -9.67 -7.98
C ARG A 443 6.16 -8.75 -7.36
N ILE A 444 5.80 -7.51 -7.06
CA ILE A 444 6.68 -6.50 -6.45
C ILE A 444 7.11 -6.93 -5.04
N ALA A 445 6.19 -7.53 -4.27
CA ALA A 445 6.51 -8.09 -2.97
C ALA A 445 7.30 -9.41 -3.05
N GLY A 446 7.51 -9.99 -4.23
CA GLY A 446 8.22 -11.27 -4.39
C GLY A 446 7.44 -12.49 -3.90
N LEU A 447 6.10 -12.45 -3.97
CA LEU A 447 5.21 -13.53 -3.53
C LEU A 447 4.94 -14.50 -4.68
N ALA A 448 5.73 -15.57 -4.77
CA ALA A 448 5.70 -16.49 -5.89
C ALA A 448 4.39 -17.28 -6.04
N THR A 449 3.60 -17.45 -4.98
CA THR A 449 2.38 -18.26 -5.00
C THR A 449 1.10 -17.43 -4.90
N LYS A 450 1.19 -16.09 -4.97
CA LYS A 450 0.06 -15.16 -4.82
C LYS A 450 -0.11 -14.25 -6.01
N GLY A 451 -1.27 -13.58 -6.11
CA GLY A 451 -1.58 -12.66 -7.19
C GLY A 451 -1.81 -13.31 -8.55
N HIS A 452 -1.92 -14.64 -8.60
CA HIS A 452 -2.24 -15.41 -9.80
C HIS A 452 -3.05 -16.66 -9.48
N LEU A 453 -3.60 -17.31 -10.52
CA LEU A 453 -4.44 -18.51 -10.44
C LEU A 453 -3.84 -19.67 -11.28
N GLY A 454 -2.54 -19.64 -11.51
CA GLY A 454 -1.82 -20.75 -12.16
C GLY A 454 -1.66 -21.94 -11.23
N VAL A 455 -1.35 -23.11 -11.80
CA VAL A 455 -1.12 -24.34 -11.03
C VAL A 455 0.01 -24.13 -10.03
N GLY A 456 -0.22 -24.52 -8.77
CA GLY A 456 0.69 -24.32 -7.63
C GLY A 456 0.48 -23.02 -6.86
N ALA A 457 -0.35 -22.09 -7.36
CA ALA A 457 -0.73 -20.91 -6.60
C ALA A 457 -1.50 -21.27 -5.32
N ASP A 458 -1.40 -20.43 -4.31
CA ASP A 458 -2.33 -20.47 -3.19
C ASP A 458 -3.76 -20.31 -3.72
N ALA A 459 -4.70 -21.12 -3.24
CA ALA A 459 -6.11 -20.97 -3.60
C ALA A 459 -6.74 -19.77 -2.87
N ASP A 460 -6.11 -18.61 -3.03
CA ASP A 460 -6.58 -17.29 -2.62
C ASP A 460 -7.37 -16.72 -3.80
N ILE A 461 -8.70 -16.83 -3.76
CA ILE A 461 -9.57 -16.61 -4.93
C ILE A 461 -10.71 -15.68 -4.53
N THR A 462 -11.02 -14.71 -5.37
CA THR A 462 -12.18 -13.85 -5.20
C THR A 462 -13.12 -13.97 -6.39
N VAL A 463 -14.39 -14.22 -6.12
CA VAL A 463 -15.45 -14.38 -7.11
C VAL A 463 -16.39 -13.19 -7.00
N TYR A 464 -16.63 -12.48 -8.10
CA TYR A 464 -17.50 -11.31 -8.15
C TYR A 464 -18.74 -11.53 -9.02
N ARG A 465 -19.86 -10.91 -8.66
CA ARG A 465 -20.98 -10.70 -9.56
C ARG A 465 -20.67 -9.50 -10.46
N PRO A 466 -20.68 -9.65 -11.79
CA PRO A 466 -20.50 -8.49 -12.67
C PRO A 466 -21.54 -7.42 -12.38
N ASP A 467 -21.08 -6.18 -12.31
CA ASP A 467 -21.93 -5.02 -12.13
C ASP A 467 -21.39 -3.84 -12.95
N ALA A 468 -22.28 -3.05 -13.54
CA ALA A 468 -21.89 -1.82 -14.24
C ALA A 468 -21.27 -0.79 -13.28
N ASP A 469 -21.71 -0.79 -12.03
CA ASP A 469 -21.06 -0.04 -10.95
C ASP A 469 -19.89 -0.85 -10.39
N LEU A 470 -18.66 -0.53 -10.82
CA LEU A 470 -17.45 -1.19 -10.35
C LEU A 470 -17.26 -1.07 -8.84
N ALA A 471 -17.70 0.05 -8.23
CA ALA A 471 -17.60 0.19 -6.78
C ALA A 471 -18.49 -0.85 -6.06
N ARG A 472 -19.70 -1.07 -6.55
CA ARG A 472 -20.59 -2.10 -6.00
C ARG A 472 -20.08 -3.51 -6.26
N MET A 473 -19.58 -3.76 -7.48
CA MET A 473 -18.98 -5.05 -7.83
C MET A 473 -17.85 -5.44 -6.87
N PHE A 474 -16.89 -4.54 -6.64
CA PHE A 474 -15.72 -4.83 -5.82
C PHE A 474 -15.94 -4.71 -4.31
N ALA A 475 -16.99 -3.98 -3.87
CA ALA A 475 -17.31 -3.86 -2.44
C ALA A 475 -17.94 -5.13 -1.85
N ILE A 476 -18.61 -5.95 -2.68
CA ILE A 476 -19.38 -7.11 -2.22
C ILE A 476 -19.03 -8.34 -3.10
N PRO A 477 -17.85 -8.95 -2.88
CA PRO A 477 -17.52 -10.23 -3.51
C PRO A 477 -18.59 -11.27 -3.21
N ALA A 478 -18.96 -12.07 -4.22
CA ALA A 478 -19.87 -13.19 -4.02
C ALA A 478 -19.26 -14.25 -3.12
N GLN A 479 -17.98 -14.57 -3.34
CA GLN A 479 -17.24 -15.53 -2.52
C GLN A 479 -15.78 -15.14 -2.46
N VAL A 480 -15.15 -15.36 -1.31
CA VAL A 480 -13.72 -15.18 -1.09
C VAL A 480 -13.16 -16.45 -0.48
N PHE A 481 -12.16 -17.02 -1.13
CA PHE A 481 -11.43 -18.18 -0.65
C PHE A 481 -10.03 -17.80 -0.22
N LYS A 482 -9.62 -18.28 0.94
CA LYS A 482 -8.26 -18.19 1.47
C LYS A 482 -7.68 -19.59 1.62
N ALA A 483 -6.61 -19.89 0.87
CA ALA A 483 -6.04 -21.24 0.80
C ALA A 483 -7.14 -22.32 0.63
N GLY A 484 -8.10 -22.06 -0.26
CA GLY A 484 -9.21 -22.97 -0.58
C GLY A 484 -10.34 -23.00 0.47
N VAL A 485 -10.26 -22.26 1.57
CA VAL A 485 -11.33 -22.15 2.57
C VAL A 485 -12.21 -20.94 2.24
N LEU A 486 -13.53 -21.12 2.20
CA LEU A 486 -14.48 -20.02 2.04
C LEU A 486 -14.46 -19.15 3.30
N VAL A 487 -13.91 -17.94 3.18
CA VAL A 487 -13.72 -17.00 4.31
C VAL A 487 -14.71 -15.86 4.33
N ALA A 488 -15.26 -15.50 3.18
CA ALA A 488 -16.35 -14.52 3.09
C ALA A 488 -17.32 -14.87 1.95
N GLU A 489 -18.58 -14.51 2.12
CA GLU A 489 -19.65 -14.67 1.14
C GLU A 489 -20.58 -13.46 1.23
N ASP A 490 -20.91 -12.87 0.09
CA ASP A 490 -21.77 -11.68 -0.02
C ASP A 490 -21.32 -10.52 0.88
N GLY A 491 -19.99 -10.33 1.00
CA GLY A 491 -19.39 -9.29 1.84
C GLY A 491 -19.41 -9.59 3.34
N GLU A 492 -19.84 -10.76 3.76
CA GLU A 492 -19.88 -11.19 5.16
C GLU A 492 -18.84 -12.28 5.45
N ALA A 493 -18.11 -12.14 6.56
CA ALA A 493 -17.17 -13.17 6.98
C ALA A 493 -17.88 -14.47 7.37
N ARG A 494 -17.34 -15.62 6.94
CA ARG A 494 -17.86 -16.97 7.21
C ARG A 494 -16.91 -17.75 8.12
N SER A 495 -15.72 -18.07 7.64
CA SER A 495 -14.70 -18.80 8.38
C SER A 495 -13.50 -17.91 8.64
N LEU A 496 -12.84 -18.08 9.77
CA LEU A 496 -11.74 -17.23 10.22
C LEU A 496 -10.46 -18.06 10.45
N PRO A 497 -9.93 -18.75 9.42
CA PRO A 497 -8.65 -19.45 9.60
C PRO A 497 -7.56 -18.42 9.92
N PRO A 498 -6.53 -18.79 10.67
CA PRO A 498 -5.37 -17.94 10.83
C PRO A 498 -4.62 -17.84 9.49
N GLY A 499 -4.25 -16.63 9.10
CA GLY A 499 -3.33 -16.45 7.99
C GLY A 499 -1.87 -16.65 8.43
N GLN A 500 -0.98 -16.74 7.45
CA GLN A 500 0.45 -16.95 7.70
C GLN A 500 1.16 -15.62 8.02
N THR A 501 2.23 -15.70 8.82
CA THR A 501 3.19 -14.60 8.94
C THR A 501 4.26 -14.77 7.87
N LEU A 502 4.35 -13.80 6.98
CA LEU A 502 5.34 -13.74 5.91
C LEU A 502 6.66 -13.19 6.44
N VAL A 503 7.74 -13.95 6.31
CA VAL A 503 9.07 -13.61 6.83
C VAL A 503 10.09 -13.85 5.73
N ALA A 504 10.95 -12.86 5.46
CA ALA A 504 12.03 -13.00 4.50
C ALA A 504 13.25 -13.70 5.12
N ALA A 505 13.97 -14.41 4.28
CA ALA A 505 15.26 -14.99 4.60
C ALA A 505 16.35 -14.25 3.81
N PRO A 506 17.03 -13.25 4.38
CA PRO A 506 18.11 -12.55 3.70
C PRO A 506 19.30 -13.49 3.47
N ALA A 507 19.93 -13.34 2.29
CA ALA A 507 21.10 -14.13 1.91
C ALA A 507 22.34 -13.80 2.77
#